data_6da5ae64f3acec6fbf30faa4ec9bf625
#
_entry.id   6da5ae64f3acec6fbf30faa4ec9bf625
#
_cell.length_a   1.000
_cell.length_b   1.000
_cell.length_c   1.000
_cell.angle_alpha   90.00
_cell.angle_beta   90.00
_cell.angle_gamma   90.00
#
_symmetry.space_group_name_H-M   'P 1'
#
loop_
_entity.id
_entity.type
_entity.pdbx_description
1 polymer ?
#
loop_
_entity_poly.entity_id
_entity_poly.type
_entity_poly.pdbx_seq_one_letter_code
_entity_poly.pdbx_strand_id
1 'polypeptide(L)'
;TETIPAVFRLLTNKEVALPPFSATSTLPSLMNGGKDFSPWSKKDDLLYNTIRGPVMAVLGRDGVGLPDCALAESKFEKGENISGRMLTIISRMSELRNNGTPDMEFAVSGLLARSQLAGGRGEDARRTVLALREQFEERGLTRFFPNMDAMLCRIDLHTGQLDRADEWYRAKAPRDPIHLNVMKRYQYFTQAMVEIADGQPDAALMTLSPLGPYIKTCGRYIDGIHLHILTALALHRSKAEGWQTHLTEALDTAAEFRFIRTVSVYGTAVLPLLEKLEWSKDAKWKNQLMADVRAQAAYYPLFLQPRLPPGEELTPTERQILYLLCADKSNAEIARIMDSKLPTVKTHVS
;
A
#
# COMPACT_ATOMS: atom_id res chain seq x y z
N THR A 1 4.47 -10.16 26.10
CA THR A 1 5.83 -9.92 26.66
C THR A 1 6.61 -11.21 26.90
N GLU A 2 5.95 -12.35 27.12
CA GLU A 2 6.60 -13.65 27.38
C GLU A 2 7.02 -14.41 26.11
N THR A 3 6.44 -14.05 24.96
CA THR A 3 6.70 -14.75 23.68
C THR A 3 8.11 -14.52 23.15
N ILE A 4 8.67 -13.31 23.32
CA ILE A 4 10.03 -12.98 22.84
C ILE A 4 11.10 -13.79 23.58
N PRO A 5 11.12 -13.87 24.94
CA PRO A 5 12.06 -14.72 25.66
C PRO A 5 11.90 -16.21 25.34
N ALA A 6 10.68 -16.68 25.07
CA ALA A 6 10.44 -18.08 24.70
C ALA A 6 10.99 -18.39 23.31
N VAL A 7 10.76 -17.51 22.35
CA VAL A 7 11.33 -17.61 20.99
C VAL A 7 12.86 -17.53 21.04
N PHE A 8 13.44 -16.63 21.84
CA PHE A 8 14.88 -16.55 22.04
C PHE A 8 15.47 -17.82 22.64
N ARG A 9 14.81 -18.41 23.65
CA ARG A 9 15.24 -19.70 24.23
C ARG A 9 15.18 -20.84 23.22
N LEU A 10 14.14 -20.90 22.38
CA LEU A 10 14.04 -21.87 21.29
C LEU A 10 15.14 -21.67 20.25
N LEU A 11 15.41 -20.43 19.83
CA LEU A 11 16.42 -20.11 18.83
C LEU A 11 17.85 -20.31 19.32
N THR A 12 18.10 -20.21 20.62
CA THR A 12 19.44 -20.44 21.22
C THR A 12 19.67 -21.88 21.67
N ASN A 13 18.63 -22.70 21.70
CA ASN A 13 18.76 -24.11 22.02
C ASN A 13 19.29 -24.91 20.80
N LYS A 14 20.59 -25.22 20.82
CA LYS A 14 21.29 -25.96 19.76
C LYS A 14 20.78 -27.40 19.56
N GLU A 15 19.97 -27.92 20.49
CA GLU A 15 19.39 -29.27 20.40
C GLU A 15 18.09 -29.30 19.56
N VAL A 16 17.51 -28.15 19.27
CA VAL A 16 16.28 -28.02 18.46
C VAL A 16 16.65 -27.66 17.04
N ALA A 17 16.41 -28.58 16.12
CA ALA A 17 16.48 -28.28 14.68
C ALA A 17 15.34 -27.32 14.33
N LEU A 18 15.67 -26.05 14.09
CA LEU A 18 14.69 -25.06 13.65
C LEU A 18 14.28 -25.37 12.20
N PRO A 19 12.99 -25.31 11.87
CA PRO A 19 12.56 -25.38 10.49
C PRO A 19 13.22 -24.22 9.70
N PRO A 20 13.55 -24.45 8.43
CA PRO A 20 14.09 -23.37 7.59
C PRO A 20 13.15 -22.17 7.63
N PHE A 21 13.70 -20.97 7.79
CA PHE A 21 12.92 -19.74 7.79
C PHE A 21 12.11 -19.66 6.51
N SER A 22 10.79 -19.58 6.63
CA SER A 22 9.93 -19.53 5.47
C SER A 22 9.80 -18.09 4.96
N ALA A 23 9.54 -17.96 3.66
CA ALA A 23 9.22 -16.71 2.98
C ALA A 23 8.17 -15.82 3.70
N THR A 24 7.32 -16.45 4.50
CA THR A 24 6.24 -15.78 5.23
C THR A 24 6.68 -15.03 6.46
N SER A 25 7.86 -15.29 7.00
CA SER A 25 8.37 -14.67 8.22
C SER A 25 9.19 -13.40 7.98
N THR A 26 9.72 -13.22 6.78
CA THR A 26 10.62 -12.12 6.41
C THR A 26 10.00 -11.11 5.43
N LEU A 27 8.85 -11.45 4.83
CA LEU A 27 8.11 -10.53 3.96
C LEU A 27 7.62 -9.29 4.74
N PRO A 28 7.44 -8.14 4.06
CA PRO A 28 6.79 -6.98 4.63
C PRO A 28 5.48 -7.36 5.31
N SER A 29 5.09 -6.62 6.34
CA SER A 29 3.88 -6.90 7.13
C SER A 29 2.64 -7.10 6.28
N LEU A 30 2.53 -6.40 5.16
CA LEU A 30 1.44 -6.56 4.19
C LEU A 30 1.40 -7.93 3.50
N MET A 31 2.49 -8.67 3.48
CA MET A 31 2.63 -9.90 2.70
C MET A 31 2.90 -11.15 3.52
N ASN A 32 3.35 -11.02 4.76
CA ASN A 32 3.59 -12.17 5.63
C ASN A 32 2.29 -12.78 6.17
N GLY A 33 2.29 -14.04 6.57
CA GLY A 33 1.12 -14.76 7.09
C GLY A 33 0.88 -14.62 8.59
N GLY A 34 1.85 -14.06 9.34
CA GLY A 34 1.79 -13.93 10.79
C GLY A 34 1.17 -12.60 11.26
N LYS A 35 1.44 -12.24 12.50
CA LYS A 35 1.12 -10.91 13.02
C LYS A 35 1.93 -9.84 12.31
N ASP A 36 1.34 -8.67 12.12
CA ASP A 36 2.09 -7.53 11.62
C ASP A 36 2.95 -6.87 12.72
N PHE A 37 3.79 -5.91 12.35
CA PHE A 37 4.71 -5.26 13.28
C PHE A 37 4.05 -4.17 14.13
N SER A 38 2.75 -3.89 13.98
CA SER A 38 2.07 -2.77 14.65
C SER A 38 2.35 -2.68 16.15
N PRO A 39 2.32 -3.78 16.93
CA PRO A 39 2.67 -3.70 18.35
C PRO A 39 4.12 -3.23 18.59
N TRP A 40 5.03 -3.51 17.66
CA TRP A 40 6.43 -3.09 17.74
C TRP A 40 6.61 -1.62 17.42
N SER A 41 5.79 -1.10 16.53
CA SER A 41 5.90 0.29 16.05
C SER A 41 5.81 1.33 17.18
N LYS A 42 5.13 1.00 18.27
CA LYS A 42 5.02 1.88 19.45
C LYS A 42 6.38 2.14 20.14
N LYS A 43 7.36 1.26 19.95
CA LYS A 43 8.71 1.33 20.56
C LYS A 43 9.80 0.93 19.56
N ASP A 44 9.63 1.28 18.30
CA ASP A 44 10.47 0.79 17.21
C ASP A 44 11.95 1.12 17.34
N ASP A 45 12.33 2.35 17.72
CA ASP A 45 13.73 2.71 17.94
C ASP A 45 14.36 1.94 19.11
N LEU A 46 13.63 1.78 20.22
CA LEU A 46 14.11 0.99 21.35
C LEU A 46 14.31 -0.48 20.98
N LEU A 47 13.31 -1.07 20.29
CA LEU A 47 13.38 -2.45 19.85
C LEU A 47 14.52 -2.67 18.86
N TYR A 48 14.67 -1.77 17.88
CA TYR A 48 15.78 -1.84 16.93
C TYR A 48 17.14 -1.90 17.61
N ASN A 49 17.39 -0.98 18.55
CA ASN A 49 18.65 -0.93 19.28
C ASN A 49 18.89 -2.17 20.16
N THR A 50 17.80 -2.76 20.68
CA THR A 50 17.86 -3.94 21.55
C THR A 50 18.06 -5.25 20.78
N ILE A 51 17.38 -5.40 19.63
CA ILE A 51 17.32 -6.70 18.94
C ILE A 51 18.29 -6.86 17.78
N ARG A 52 18.86 -5.77 17.26
CA ARG A 52 19.74 -5.81 16.08
C ARG A 52 20.89 -6.79 16.23
N GLY A 53 21.66 -6.70 17.31
CA GLY A 53 22.76 -7.61 17.58
C GLY A 53 22.31 -9.05 17.77
N PRO A 54 21.37 -9.33 18.69
CA PRO A 54 20.81 -10.66 18.90
C PRO A 54 20.20 -11.30 17.64
N VAL A 55 19.45 -10.55 16.81
CA VAL A 55 18.88 -11.07 15.57
C VAL A 55 19.98 -11.54 14.63
N MET A 56 21.02 -10.73 14.43
CA MET A 56 22.16 -11.10 13.58
C MET A 56 22.93 -12.31 14.14
N ALA A 57 23.09 -12.40 15.46
CA ALA A 57 23.78 -13.51 16.10
C ALA A 57 23.01 -14.85 15.99
N VAL A 58 21.67 -14.78 16.06
CA VAL A 58 20.80 -15.98 16.05
C VAL A 58 20.44 -16.42 14.64
N LEU A 59 20.04 -15.50 13.78
CA LEU A 59 19.55 -15.80 12.44
C LEU A 59 20.67 -15.83 11.38
N GLY A 60 21.85 -15.29 11.71
CA GLY A 60 22.96 -15.25 10.77
C GLY A 60 22.55 -14.60 9.45
N ARG A 61 22.74 -15.36 8.34
CA ARG A 61 22.39 -14.91 6.99
C ARG A 61 20.93 -14.48 6.84
N ASP A 62 20.00 -15.18 7.48
CA ASP A 62 18.56 -14.90 7.37
C ASP A 62 18.16 -13.63 8.13
N GLY A 63 19.01 -13.17 9.07
CA GLY A 63 18.83 -11.92 9.82
C GLY A 63 19.37 -10.68 9.11
N VAL A 64 20.14 -10.85 8.02
CA VAL A 64 20.77 -9.71 7.31
C VAL A 64 19.69 -8.76 6.80
N GLY A 65 19.75 -7.51 7.23
CA GLY A 65 18.82 -6.45 6.84
C GLY A 65 17.45 -6.47 7.52
N LEU A 66 17.08 -7.54 8.25
CA LEU A 66 15.75 -7.67 8.85
C LEU A 66 15.42 -6.55 9.86
N PRO A 67 16.26 -6.23 10.84
CA PRO A 67 15.97 -5.13 11.77
C PRO A 67 15.90 -3.77 11.09
N ASP A 68 16.80 -3.52 10.13
CA ASP A 68 16.85 -2.26 9.39
C ASP A 68 15.59 -2.07 8.52
N CYS A 69 15.14 -3.13 7.84
CA CYS A 69 13.92 -3.11 7.04
C CYS A 69 12.67 -2.93 7.91
N ALA A 70 12.56 -3.65 9.03
CA ALA A 70 11.43 -3.53 9.95
C ALA A 70 11.32 -2.12 10.54
N LEU A 71 12.46 -1.50 10.93
CA LEU A 71 12.45 -0.12 11.40
C LEU A 71 12.07 0.85 10.28
N ALA A 72 12.62 0.69 9.07
CA ALA A 72 12.29 1.54 7.94
C ALA A 72 10.80 1.43 7.56
N GLU A 73 10.21 0.23 7.59
CA GLU A 73 8.78 0.03 7.35
C GLU A 73 7.93 0.72 8.43
N SER A 74 8.29 0.58 9.71
CA SER A 74 7.59 1.27 10.81
C SER A 74 7.61 2.80 10.64
N LYS A 75 8.77 3.37 10.33
CA LYS A 75 8.92 4.82 10.08
C LYS A 75 8.16 5.26 8.84
N PHE A 76 8.18 4.46 7.78
CA PHE A 76 7.40 4.72 6.57
C PHE A 76 5.89 4.79 6.89
N GLU A 77 5.33 3.81 7.60
CA GLU A 77 3.90 3.81 7.95
C GLU A 77 3.51 5.02 8.81
N LYS A 78 4.42 5.53 9.64
CA LYS A 78 4.21 6.76 10.43
C LYS A 78 4.30 8.06 9.60
N GLY A 79 4.58 7.97 8.30
CA GLY A 79 4.73 9.13 7.43
C GLY A 79 6.09 9.82 7.56
N GLU A 80 7.06 9.20 8.25
CA GLU A 80 8.40 9.75 8.38
C GLU A 80 9.18 9.64 7.07
N ASN A 81 10.13 10.55 6.86
CA ASN A 81 11.04 10.47 5.72
C ASN A 81 12.08 9.37 5.95
N ILE A 82 12.01 8.32 5.14
CA ILE A 82 12.91 7.18 5.21
C ILE A 82 14.03 7.23 4.15
N SER A 83 14.15 8.30 3.38
CA SER A 83 15.09 8.38 2.24
C SER A 83 16.53 8.06 2.65
N GLY A 84 17.01 8.62 3.76
CA GLY A 84 18.35 8.32 4.27
C GLY A 84 18.53 6.86 4.68
N ARG A 85 17.51 6.26 5.34
CA ARG A 85 17.53 4.84 5.71
C ARG A 85 17.49 3.95 4.48
N MET A 86 16.67 4.31 3.49
CA MET A 86 16.61 3.57 2.23
C MET A 86 17.92 3.60 1.47
N LEU A 87 18.63 4.74 1.40
CA LEU A 87 19.95 4.81 0.82
C LEU A 87 20.95 3.87 1.53
N THR A 88 20.92 3.82 2.85
CA THR A 88 21.75 2.90 3.65
C THR A 88 21.40 1.44 3.35
N ILE A 89 20.13 1.09 3.26
CA ILE A 89 19.69 -0.27 2.95
C ILE A 89 20.06 -0.62 1.49
N ILE A 90 19.84 0.28 0.54
CA ILE A 90 20.16 0.10 -0.87
C ILE A 90 21.68 -0.07 -1.08
N SER A 91 22.50 0.70 -0.38
CA SER A 91 23.96 0.54 -0.45
C SER A 91 24.44 -0.84 0.01
N ARG A 92 23.62 -1.52 0.84
CA ARG A 92 23.83 -2.91 1.28
C ARG A 92 23.16 -3.96 0.41
N MET A 93 22.47 -3.57 -0.67
CA MET A 93 21.74 -4.51 -1.53
C MET A 93 22.66 -5.58 -2.14
N SER A 94 23.92 -5.25 -2.47
CA SER A 94 24.88 -6.23 -2.92
C SER A 94 25.24 -7.24 -1.83
N GLU A 95 25.38 -6.78 -0.58
CA GLU A 95 25.55 -7.67 0.58
C GLU A 95 24.31 -8.54 0.81
N LEU A 96 23.11 -7.95 0.72
CA LEU A 96 21.85 -8.69 0.81
C LEU A 96 21.73 -9.77 -0.28
N ARG A 97 22.11 -9.48 -1.52
CA ARG A 97 22.11 -10.47 -2.61
C ARG A 97 23.09 -11.62 -2.38
N ASN A 98 24.24 -11.35 -1.77
CA ASN A 98 25.27 -12.34 -1.52
C ASN A 98 25.04 -13.10 -0.19
N ASN A 99 24.58 -12.40 0.85
CA ASN A 99 24.50 -12.90 2.21
C ASN A 99 23.09 -12.90 2.82
N GLY A 100 22.11 -12.24 2.19
CA GLY A 100 20.71 -12.23 2.62
C GLY A 100 19.89 -13.33 1.98
N THR A 101 18.57 -13.27 2.25
CA THR A 101 17.58 -14.15 1.61
C THR A 101 16.84 -13.40 0.49
N PRO A 102 16.29 -14.12 -0.49
CA PRO A 102 15.43 -13.54 -1.51
C PRO A 102 14.22 -12.79 -0.90
N ASP A 103 13.74 -13.26 0.25
CA ASP A 103 12.65 -12.63 0.99
C ASP A 103 13.03 -11.21 1.46
N MET A 104 14.27 -11.02 1.92
CA MET A 104 14.77 -9.69 2.30
C MET A 104 14.99 -8.78 1.10
N GLU A 105 15.49 -9.30 -0.02
CA GLU A 105 15.58 -8.53 -1.27
C GLU A 105 14.19 -8.04 -1.69
N PHE A 106 13.19 -8.93 -1.62
CA PHE A 106 11.80 -8.60 -1.93
C PHE A 106 11.24 -7.55 -0.96
N ALA A 107 11.47 -7.72 0.35
CA ALA A 107 11.00 -6.79 1.37
C ALA A 107 11.57 -5.38 1.18
N VAL A 108 12.88 -5.27 0.96
CA VAL A 108 13.58 -3.98 0.77
C VAL A 108 13.13 -3.32 -0.54
N SER A 109 13.09 -4.06 -1.64
CA SER A 109 12.65 -3.53 -2.93
C SER A 109 11.18 -3.12 -2.92
N GLY A 110 10.32 -3.90 -2.24
CA GLY A 110 8.92 -3.56 -2.04
C GLY A 110 8.73 -2.28 -1.22
N LEU A 111 9.51 -2.09 -0.15
CA LEU A 111 9.48 -0.86 0.64
C LEU A 111 10.00 0.34 -0.17
N LEU A 112 11.05 0.15 -0.98
CA LEU A 112 11.55 1.18 -1.89
C LEU A 112 10.47 1.61 -2.88
N ALA A 113 9.81 0.66 -3.56
CA ALA A 113 8.74 0.95 -4.50
C ALA A 113 7.57 1.68 -3.83
N ARG A 114 7.17 1.28 -2.61
CA ARG A 114 6.14 1.98 -1.83
C ARG A 114 6.56 3.40 -1.47
N SER A 115 7.83 3.61 -1.11
CA SER A 115 8.37 4.94 -0.80
C SER A 115 8.41 5.84 -2.03
N GLN A 116 8.77 5.30 -3.19
CA GLN A 116 8.75 6.02 -4.47
C GLN A 116 7.32 6.41 -4.86
N LEU A 117 6.38 5.46 -4.74
CA LEU A 117 4.96 5.71 -5.00
C LEU A 117 4.41 6.79 -4.08
N ALA A 118 4.67 6.71 -2.76
CA ALA A 118 4.25 7.72 -1.79
C ALA A 118 4.87 9.11 -2.04
N GLY A 119 5.98 9.18 -2.76
CA GLY A 119 6.61 10.42 -3.20
C GLY A 119 6.19 10.91 -4.60
N GLY A 120 5.10 10.39 -5.16
CA GLY A 120 4.60 10.79 -6.49
C GLY A 120 5.41 10.21 -7.66
N ARG A 121 6.31 9.25 -7.42
CA ARG A 121 7.22 8.68 -8.43
C ARG A 121 6.75 7.28 -8.86
N GLY A 122 5.54 7.20 -9.42
CA GLY A 122 4.92 5.93 -9.81
C GLY A 122 5.73 5.13 -10.82
N GLU A 123 6.33 5.79 -11.82
CA GLU A 123 7.16 5.11 -12.81
C GLU A 123 8.46 4.54 -12.23
N ASP A 124 9.06 5.24 -11.24
CA ASP A 124 10.23 4.70 -10.53
C ASP A 124 9.85 3.47 -9.71
N ALA A 125 8.71 3.52 -9.02
CA ALA A 125 8.18 2.39 -8.28
C ALA A 125 7.95 1.18 -9.19
N ARG A 126 7.36 1.40 -10.37
CA ARG A 126 7.14 0.37 -11.38
C ARG A 126 8.46 -0.25 -11.85
N ARG A 127 9.45 0.59 -12.21
CA ARG A 127 10.78 0.11 -12.62
C ARG A 127 11.47 -0.72 -11.54
N THR A 128 11.36 -0.31 -10.28
CA THR A 128 11.94 -1.05 -9.15
C THR A 128 11.36 -2.47 -9.04
N VAL A 129 10.04 -2.63 -9.18
CA VAL A 129 9.39 -3.93 -9.09
C VAL A 129 9.72 -4.79 -10.32
N LEU A 130 9.72 -4.22 -11.52
CA LEU A 130 10.06 -4.95 -12.76
C LEU A 130 11.51 -5.44 -12.76
N ALA A 131 12.46 -4.60 -12.34
CA ALA A 131 13.87 -4.99 -12.24
C ALA A 131 14.08 -6.14 -11.24
N LEU A 132 13.39 -6.12 -10.10
CA LEU A 132 13.44 -7.24 -9.16
C LEU A 132 12.81 -8.49 -9.74
N ARG A 133 11.69 -8.36 -10.46
CA ARG A 133 10.99 -9.49 -11.08
C ARG A 133 11.88 -10.20 -12.11
N GLU A 134 12.57 -9.46 -12.98
CA GLU A 134 13.54 -9.98 -13.95
C GLU A 134 14.66 -10.75 -13.25
N GLN A 135 15.30 -10.18 -12.23
CA GLN A 135 16.33 -10.83 -11.43
C GLN A 135 15.83 -12.13 -10.76
N PHE A 136 14.59 -12.14 -10.30
CA PHE A 136 13.99 -13.32 -9.66
C PHE A 136 13.60 -14.38 -10.68
N GLU A 137 13.23 -13.99 -11.90
CA GLU A 137 12.96 -14.90 -13.00
C GLU A 137 14.23 -15.66 -13.42
N GLU A 138 15.35 -14.96 -13.60
CA GLU A 138 16.67 -15.55 -13.89
C GLU A 138 17.11 -16.56 -12.81
N ARG A 139 16.69 -16.34 -11.56
CA ARG A 139 17.00 -17.21 -10.41
C ARG A 139 15.94 -18.26 -10.12
N GLY A 140 14.87 -18.37 -10.92
CA GLY A 140 13.78 -19.33 -10.74
C GLY A 140 12.91 -19.06 -9.50
N LEU A 141 12.90 -17.83 -8.95
CA LEU A 141 12.20 -17.46 -7.72
C LEU A 141 10.73 -17.06 -7.97
N THR A 142 9.99 -17.88 -8.68
CA THR A 142 8.63 -17.59 -9.18
C THR A 142 7.58 -17.45 -8.08
N ARG A 143 7.85 -17.95 -6.86
CA ARG A 143 6.92 -17.84 -5.70
C ARG A 143 6.56 -16.39 -5.32
N PHE A 144 7.38 -15.41 -5.69
CA PHE A 144 7.15 -14.00 -5.40
C PHE A 144 6.27 -13.30 -6.44
N PHE A 145 6.15 -13.88 -7.64
CA PHE A 145 5.48 -13.24 -8.77
C PHE A 145 4.02 -12.84 -8.50
N PRO A 146 3.19 -13.67 -7.84
CA PRO A 146 1.81 -13.26 -7.59
C PRO A 146 1.68 -11.96 -6.78
N ASN A 147 2.56 -11.74 -5.80
CA ASN A 147 2.57 -10.50 -5.01
C ASN A 147 3.24 -9.34 -5.77
N MET A 148 4.27 -9.61 -6.58
CA MET A 148 4.86 -8.59 -7.47
C MET A 148 3.84 -8.10 -8.52
N ASP A 149 3.11 -9.02 -9.14
CA ASP A 149 2.07 -8.70 -10.10
C ASP A 149 0.95 -7.87 -9.46
N ALA A 150 0.56 -8.18 -8.22
CA ALA A 150 -0.39 -7.37 -7.45
C ALA A 150 0.18 -5.99 -7.06
N MET A 151 1.48 -5.87 -6.76
CA MET A 151 2.13 -4.57 -6.55
C MET A 151 2.12 -3.73 -7.83
N LEU A 152 2.44 -4.31 -8.98
CA LEU A 152 2.36 -3.62 -10.27
C LEU A 152 0.94 -3.14 -10.56
N CYS A 153 -0.07 -3.97 -10.32
CA CYS A 153 -1.47 -3.59 -10.47
C CYS A 153 -1.84 -2.38 -9.57
N ARG A 154 -1.38 -2.34 -8.30
CA ARG A 154 -1.62 -1.18 -7.44
C ARG A 154 -0.92 0.08 -7.95
N ILE A 155 0.29 -0.03 -8.49
CA ILE A 155 0.99 1.09 -9.12
C ILE A 155 0.22 1.55 -10.36
N ASP A 156 -0.25 0.62 -11.18
CA ASP A 156 -1.04 0.92 -12.38
C ASP A 156 -2.36 1.63 -12.03
N LEU A 157 -3.05 1.22 -10.94
CA LEU A 157 -4.22 1.93 -10.42
C LEU A 157 -3.88 3.37 -9.98
N HIS A 158 -2.75 3.60 -9.30
CA HIS A 158 -2.33 4.95 -8.89
C HIS A 158 -2.01 5.82 -10.10
N THR A 159 -1.32 5.27 -11.09
CA THR A 159 -0.89 6.02 -12.29
C THR A 159 -1.97 6.10 -13.38
N GLY A 160 -3.19 5.60 -13.12
CA GLY A 160 -4.31 5.65 -14.04
C GLY A 160 -4.19 4.69 -15.23
N GLN A 161 -3.33 3.67 -15.16
CA GLN A 161 -3.16 2.63 -16.18
C GLN A 161 -4.21 1.52 -15.99
N LEU A 162 -5.49 1.88 -16.13
CA LEU A 162 -6.60 1.01 -15.77
C LEU A 162 -6.67 -0.26 -16.61
N ASP A 163 -6.30 -0.21 -17.90
CA ASP A 163 -6.30 -1.39 -18.76
C ASP A 163 -5.34 -2.48 -18.27
N ARG A 164 -4.19 -2.09 -17.72
CA ARG A 164 -3.23 -3.03 -17.10
C ARG A 164 -3.77 -3.62 -15.80
N ALA A 165 -4.48 -2.82 -15.02
CA ALA A 165 -5.13 -3.30 -13.80
C ALA A 165 -6.21 -4.33 -14.13
N ASP A 166 -7.00 -4.11 -15.18
CA ASP A 166 -8.00 -5.05 -15.69
C ASP A 166 -7.38 -6.34 -16.21
N GLU A 167 -6.26 -6.23 -16.91
CA GLU A 167 -5.54 -7.42 -17.38
C GLU A 167 -5.10 -8.29 -16.19
N TRP A 168 -4.52 -7.67 -15.15
CA TRP A 168 -4.19 -8.37 -13.92
C TRP A 168 -5.41 -9.00 -13.27
N TYR A 169 -6.51 -8.25 -13.16
CA TYR A 169 -7.76 -8.72 -12.55
C TYR A 169 -8.31 -9.95 -13.28
N ARG A 170 -8.36 -9.92 -14.61
CA ARG A 170 -8.87 -11.04 -15.43
C ARG A 170 -7.97 -12.26 -15.40
N ALA A 171 -6.65 -12.07 -15.41
CA ALA A 171 -5.70 -13.17 -15.59
C ALA A 171 -5.15 -13.74 -14.28
N LYS A 172 -5.04 -12.93 -13.21
CA LYS A 172 -4.23 -13.25 -12.03
C LYS A 172 -4.91 -13.05 -10.67
N ALA A 173 -6.02 -12.30 -10.61
CA ALA A 173 -6.72 -12.08 -9.34
C ALA A 173 -7.22 -13.40 -8.75
N PRO A 174 -7.25 -13.54 -7.40
CA PRO A 174 -7.81 -14.73 -6.76
C PRO A 174 -9.31 -14.86 -7.09
N ARG A 175 -9.73 -16.02 -7.61
CA ARG A 175 -11.12 -16.24 -8.04
C ARG A 175 -11.96 -17.10 -7.10
N ASP A 176 -11.35 -17.59 -6.03
CA ASP A 176 -12.06 -18.46 -5.08
C ASP A 176 -12.45 -17.66 -3.83
N PRO A 177 -13.71 -17.18 -3.74
CA PRO A 177 -14.18 -16.47 -2.56
C PRO A 177 -14.56 -17.42 -1.42
N ILE A 178 -14.67 -18.73 -1.67
CA ILE A 178 -15.16 -19.70 -0.69
C ILE A 178 -14.00 -20.20 0.18
N HIS A 179 -12.82 -20.40 -0.42
CA HIS A 179 -11.65 -20.92 0.30
C HIS A 179 -10.59 -19.83 0.44
N LEU A 180 -10.70 -19.06 1.54
CA LEU A 180 -9.74 -18.00 1.83
C LEU A 180 -8.32 -18.58 1.98
N ASN A 181 -7.45 -18.25 1.04
CA ASN A 181 -6.02 -18.48 1.21
C ASN A 181 -5.37 -17.21 1.78
N VAL A 182 -5.08 -17.23 3.09
CA VAL A 182 -4.50 -16.09 3.82
C VAL A 182 -3.18 -15.58 3.23
N MET A 183 -2.45 -16.43 2.50
CA MET A 183 -1.22 -16.05 1.80
C MET A 183 -1.49 -15.14 0.60
N LYS A 184 -2.72 -15.16 0.08
CA LYS A 184 -3.16 -14.31 -1.05
C LYS A 184 -3.86 -13.02 -0.59
N ARG A 185 -3.92 -12.69 0.72
CA ARG A 185 -4.68 -11.52 1.19
C ARG A 185 -4.23 -10.20 0.54
N TYR A 186 -2.93 -10.01 0.25
CA TYR A 186 -2.46 -8.85 -0.48
C TYR A 186 -3.09 -8.74 -1.86
N GLN A 187 -3.30 -9.88 -2.53
CA GLN A 187 -3.97 -9.98 -3.82
C GLN A 187 -5.47 -9.73 -3.68
N TYR A 188 -6.14 -10.23 -2.61
CA TYR A 188 -7.56 -9.92 -2.36
C TYR A 188 -7.79 -8.43 -2.13
N PHE A 189 -6.95 -7.76 -1.36
CA PHE A 189 -7.04 -6.30 -1.23
C PHE A 189 -6.84 -5.58 -2.56
N THR A 190 -5.91 -6.04 -3.39
CA THR A 190 -5.69 -5.48 -4.73
C THR A 190 -6.90 -5.71 -5.63
N GLN A 191 -7.48 -6.90 -5.57
CA GLN A 191 -8.71 -7.23 -6.28
C GLN A 191 -9.86 -6.30 -5.91
N ALA A 192 -10.10 -6.09 -4.60
CA ALA A 192 -11.12 -5.16 -4.14
C ALA A 192 -10.87 -3.71 -4.61
N MET A 193 -9.60 -3.29 -4.70
CA MET A 193 -9.27 -1.97 -5.27
C MET A 193 -9.67 -1.87 -6.75
N VAL A 194 -9.41 -2.90 -7.56
CA VAL A 194 -9.85 -2.92 -8.97
C VAL A 194 -11.37 -2.91 -9.07
N GLU A 195 -12.06 -3.76 -8.29
CA GLU A 195 -13.52 -3.82 -8.25
C GLU A 195 -14.15 -2.47 -7.88
N ILE A 196 -13.54 -1.77 -6.91
CA ILE A 196 -13.96 -0.41 -6.55
C ILE A 196 -13.71 0.57 -7.72
N ALA A 197 -12.57 0.51 -8.38
CA ALA A 197 -12.25 1.38 -9.52
C ALA A 197 -13.19 1.13 -10.71
N ASP A 198 -13.62 -0.12 -10.92
CA ASP A 198 -14.53 -0.53 -11.99
C ASP A 198 -16.02 -0.25 -11.67
N GLY A 199 -16.31 0.41 -10.53
CA GLY A 199 -17.68 0.68 -10.14
C GLY A 199 -18.47 -0.56 -9.70
N GLN A 200 -17.78 -1.58 -9.21
CA GLN A 200 -18.36 -2.83 -8.68
C GLN A 200 -18.19 -2.91 -7.14
N PRO A 201 -18.76 -1.98 -6.36
CA PRO A 201 -18.55 -1.94 -4.92
C PRO A 201 -19.07 -3.16 -4.19
N ASP A 202 -20.15 -3.78 -4.66
CA ASP A 202 -20.72 -5.00 -4.05
C ASP A 202 -19.77 -6.20 -4.22
N ALA A 203 -19.11 -6.31 -5.37
CA ALA A 203 -18.08 -7.32 -5.59
C ALA A 203 -16.91 -7.12 -4.62
N ALA A 204 -16.46 -5.87 -4.42
CA ALA A 204 -15.42 -5.55 -3.46
C ALA A 204 -15.81 -5.93 -2.03
N LEU A 205 -17.06 -5.69 -1.61
CA LEU A 205 -17.54 -6.11 -0.29
C LEU A 205 -17.53 -7.65 -0.14
N MET A 206 -17.91 -8.38 -1.19
CA MET A 206 -17.82 -9.85 -1.20
C MET A 206 -16.37 -10.34 -1.10
N THR A 207 -15.45 -9.71 -1.81
CA THR A 207 -14.01 -10.03 -1.77
C THR A 207 -13.41 -9.76 -0.39
N LEU A 208 -13.82 -8.68 0.29
CA LEU A 208 -13.26 -8.24 1.57
C LEU A 208 -13.85 -9.00 2.78
N SER A 209 -15.11 -9.39 2.73
CA SER A 209 -15.84 -9.98 3.86
C SER A 209 -15.13 -11.18 4.51
N PRO A 210 -14.57 -12.15 3.77
CA PRO A 210 -13.91 -13.32 4.37
C PRO A 210 -12.61 -12.97 5.11
N LEU A 211 -12.00 -11.80 4.85
CA LEU A 211 -10.74 -11.40 5.47
C LEU A 211 -10.92 -10.97 6.94
N GLY A 212 -12.07 -10.42 7.30
CA GLY A 212 -12.33 -9.83 8.61
C GLY A 212 -12.04 -10.77 9.80
N PRO A 213 -12.62 -11.98 9.85
CA PRO A 213 -12.37 -12.93 10.92
C PRO A 213 -10.90 -13.31 11.09
N TYR A 214 -10.20 -13.54 9.99
CA TYR A 214 -8.77 -13.85 10.00
C TYR A 214 -7.93 -12.67 10.55
N ILE A 215 -8.17 -11.46 10.04
CA ILE A 215 -7.46 -10.24 10.44
C ILE A 215 -7.61 -10.01 11.94
N LYS A 216 -8.84 -10.12 12.46
CA LYS A 216 -9.15 -9.98 13.88
C LYS A 216 -8.46 -11.05 14.72
N THR A 217 -8.57 -12.32 14.35
CA THR A 217 -7.99 -13.45 15.09
C THR A 217 -6.47 -13.36 15.14
N CYS A 218 -5.83 -12.97 14.04
CA CYS A 218 -4.38 -12.87 13.95
C CYS A 218 -3.81 -11.53 14.48
N GLY A 219 -4.66 -10.57 14.87
CA GLY A 219 -4.22 -9.26 15.36
C GLY A 219 -3.43 -8.49 14.30
N ARG A 220 -3.95 -8.46 13.07
CA ARG A 220 -3.31 -7.79 11.91
C ARG A 220 -3.87 -6.38 11.74
N TYR A 221 -3.29 -5.44 12.45
CA TYR A 221 -3.83 -4.07 12.54
C TYR A 221 -3.70 -3.30 11.23
N ILE A 222 -2.58 -3.45 10.51
CA ILE A 222 -2.38 -2.79 9.18
C ILE A 222 -3.42 -3.31 8.19
N ASP A 223 -3.60 -4.62 8.10
CA ASP A 223 -4.62 -5.21 7.24
C ASP A 223 -6.04 -4.79 7.66
N GLY A 224 -6.27 -4.63 8.98
CA GLY A 224 -7.54 -4.11 9.53
C GLY A 224 -7.83 -2.69 9.03
N ILE A 225 -6.84 -1.80 9.05
CA ILE A 225 -6.99 -0.44 8.51
C ILE A 225 -7.36 -0.49 7.03
N HIS A 226 -6.63 -1.28 6.23
CA HIS A 226 -6.93 -1.45 4.80
C HIS A 226 -8.33 -2.02 4.56
N LEU A 227 -8.72 -3.07 5.32
CA LEU A 227 -10.04 -3.67 5.24
C LEU A 227 -11.14 -2.63 5.47
N HIS A 228 -11.04 -1.90 6.58
CA HIS A 228 -12.06 -0.93 6.96
C HIS A 228 -12.13 0.25 5.98
N ILE A 229 -11.00 0.75 5.46
CA ILE A 229 -11.02 1.83 4.46
C ILE A 229 -11.67 1.35 3.16
N LEU A 230 -11.27 0.19 2.63
CA LEU A 230 -11.85 -0.33 1.38
C LEU A 230 -13.33 -0.65 1.54
N THR A 231 -13.75 -1.20 2.70
CA THR A 231 -15.16 -1.41 3.01
C THR A 231 -15.92 -0.08 3.08
N ALA A 232 -15.36 0.95 3.72
CA ALA A 232 -15.97 2.28 3.77
C ALA A 232 -16.12 2.89 2.37
N LEU A 233 -15.10 2.78 1.52
CA LEU A 233 -15.14 3.25 0.13
C LEU A 233 -16.23 2.51 -0.68
N ALA A 234 -16.32 1.19 -0.56
CA ALA A 234 -17.31 0.39 -1.26
C ALA A 234 -18.73 0.72 -0.79
N LEU A 235 -18.99 0.78 0.52
CA LEU A 235 -20.29 1.18 1.08
C LEU A 235 -20.71 2.59 0.64
N HIS A 236 -19.78 3.56 0.70
CA HIS A 236 -20.08 4.92 0.26
C HIS A 236 -20.45 4.97 -1.23
N ARG A 237 -19.82 4.18 -2.08
CA ARG A 237 -20.11 4.12 -3.52
C ARG A 237 -21.43 3.42 -3.84
N SER A 238 -21.75 2.37 -3.12
CA SER A 238 -23.08 1.71 -3.25
C SER A 238 -24.19 2.51 -2.58
N LYS A 239 -23.88 3.69 -2.01
CA LYS A 239 -24.82 4.53 -1.24
C LYS A 239 -25.44 3.77 -0.04
N ALA A 240 -24.75 2.77 0.48
CA ALA A 240 -25.15 2.01 1.66
C ALA A 240 -24.69 2.73 2.94
N GLU A 241 -25.40 2.46 4.02
CA GLU A 241 -25.07 2.97 5.36
C GLU A 241 -23.85 2.27 5.96
N GLY A 242 -23.27 2.85 7.02
CA GLY A 242 -22.22 2.22 7.82
C GLY A 242 -20.77 2.55 7.40
N TRP A 243 -20.56 3.26 6.31
CA TRP A 243 -19.20 3.65 5.91
C TRP A 243 -18.47 4.48 6.97
N GLN A 244 -19.20 5.33 7.72
CA GLN A 244 -18.64 6.16 8.81
C GLN A 244 -18.06 5.28 9.91
N THR A 245 -18.76 4.20 10.29
CA THR A 245 -18.31 3.26 11.32
C THR A 245 -16.99 2.62 10.91
N HIS A 246 -16.92 2.08 9.70
CA HIS A 246 -15.70 1.48 9.18
C HIS A 246 -14.55 2.48 9.09
N LEU A 247 -14.79 3.69 8.59
CA LEU A 247 -13.75 4.68 8.51
C LEU A 247 -13.26 5.12 9.91
N THR A 248 -14.16 5.23 10.89
CA THR A 248 -13.81 5.54 12.28
C THR A 248 -12.91 4.44 12.87
N GLU A 249 -13.25 3.16 12.69
CA GLU A 249 -12.43 2.05 13.17
C GLU A 249 -11.03 2.03 12.53
N ALA A 250 -10.95 2.35 11.24
CA ALA A 250 -9.67 2.51 10.56
C ALA A 250 -8.83 3.63 11.17
N LEU A 251 -9.42 4.81 11.40
CA LEU A 251 -8.74 5.97 11.96
C LEU A 251 -8.33 5.75 13.42
N ASP A 252 -9.19 5.12 14.22
CA ASP A 252 -8.88 4.78 15.61
C ASP A 252 -7.65 3.88 15.70
N THR A 253 -7.62 2.83 14.89
CA THR A 253 -6.48 1.91 14.83
C THR A 253 -5.23 2.62 14.29
N ALA A 254 -5.35 3.40 13.22
CA ALA A 254 -4.22 4.11 12.64
C ALA A 254 -3.63 5.14 13.60
N ALA A 255 -4.48 5.88 14.33
CA ALA A 255 -4.05 6.86 15.33
C ALA A 255 -3.33 6.20 16.53
N GLU A 256 -3.82 5.04 16.99
CA GLU A 256 -3.20 4.28 18.08
C GLU A 256 -1.74 3.93 17.78
N PHE A 257 -1.43 3.56 16.53
CA PHE A 257 -0.07 3.21 16.09
C PHE A 257 0.67 4.38 15.42
N ARG A 258 0.04 5.54 15.29
CA ARG A 258 0.58 6.73 14.59
C ARG A 258 0.79 6.51 13.10
N PHE A 259 0.07 5.57 12.48
CA PHE A 259 0.19 5.26 11.06
C PHE A 259 -0.49 6.32 10.19
N ILE A 260 0.28 6.91 9.29
CA ILE A 260 -0.17 7.91 8.31
C ILE A 260 -0.32 7.25 6.93
N ARG A 261 0.73 6.53 6.47
CA ARG A 261 0.80 6.00 5.10
C ARG A 261 -0.25 4.94 4.81
N THR A 262 -0.58 4.11 5.80
CA THR A 262 -1.63 3.08 5.68
C THR A 262 -2.99 3.67 5.29
N VAL A 263 -3.27 4.91 5.70
CA VAL A 263 -4.51 5.64 5.36
C VAL A 263 -4.30 6.51 4.12
N SER A 264 -3.21 7.29 4.10
CA SER A 264 -3.00 8.31 3.07
C SER A 264 -2.77 7.74 1.67
N VAL A 265 -2.32 6.49 1.55
CA VAL A 265 -2.19 5.79 0.25
C VAL A 265 -3.49 5.77 -0.56
N TYR A 266 -4.63 5.93 0.10
CA TYR A 266 -5.93 6.02 -0.57
C TYR A 266 -6.28 7.42 -1.09
N GLY A 267 -5.47 8.44 -0.81
CA GLY A 267 -5.47 9.79 -1.39
C GLY A 267 -6.83 10.30 -1.83
N THR A 268 -6.99 10.46 -3.14
CA THR A 268 -8.20 10.97 -3.78
C THR A 268 -9.47 10.20 -3.41
N ALA A 269 -9.37 8.88 -3.20
CA ALA A 269 -10.54 8.06 -2.90
C ALA A 269 -11.07 8.31 -1.48
N VAL A 270 -10.18 8.46 -0.50
CA VAL A 270 -10.57 8.60 0.91
C VAL A 270 -10.77 10.05 1.35
N LEU A 271 -10.16 11.01 0.68
CA LEU A 271 -10.21 12.43 1.05
C LEU A 271 -11.63 12.96 1.23
N PRO A 272 -12.59 12.76 0.32
CA PRO A 272 -13.95 13.26 0.49
C PRO A 272 -14.69 12.66 1.70
N LEU A 273 -14.35 11.41 2.07
CA LEU A 273 -14.94 10.75 3.22
C LEU A 273 -14.36 11.30 4.53
N LEU A 274 -13.05 11.55 4.56
CA LEU A 274 -12.38 12.15 5.72
C LEU A 274 -12.84 13.57 6.00
N GLU A 275 -13.17 14.35 4.97
CA GLU A 275 -13.71 15.72 5.10
C GLU A 275 -15.14 15.74 5.63
N LYS A 276 -15.93 14.70 5.32
CA LYS A 276 -17.30 14.54 5.82
C LYS A 276 -17.38 13.91 7.21
N LEU A 277 -16.33 13.19 7.64
CA LEU A 277 -16.34 12.45 8.90
C LEU A 277 -15.95 13.36 10.08
N GLU A 278 -16.84 13.47 11.06
CA GLU A 278 -16.53 14.07 12.36
C GLU A 278 -15.69 13.09 13.21
N TRP A 279 -14.38 13.27 13.23
CA TRP A 279 -13.44 12.51 14.04
C TRP A 279 -12.42 13.46 14.69
N SER A 280 -12.25 13.40 16.00
CA SER A 280 -11.50 14.42 16.77
C SER A 280 -10.62 13.88 17.88
N LYS A 281 -10.39 12.55 17.96
CA LYS A 281 -9.63 11.92 19.06
C LYS A 281 -8.18 12.41 19.17
N ASP A 282 -7.52 12.73 18.06
CA ASP A 282 -6.16 13.28 18.00
C ASP A 282 -6.05 14.32 16.87
N ALA A 283 -6.24 15.56 17.20
CA ALA A 283 -6.22 16.66 16.22
C ALA A 283 -4.85 16.85 15.57
N LYS A 284 -3.75 16.65 16.32
CA LYS A 284 -2.40 16.80 15.77
C LYS A 284 -2.11 15.72 14.74
N TRP A 285 -2.41 14.48 15.05
CA TRP A 285 -2.24 13.35 14.13
C TRP A 285 -3.17 13.50 12.92
N LYS A 286 -4.45 13.89 13.12
CA LYS A 286 -5.40 14.15 12.04
C LYS A 286 -4.89 15.21 11.06
N ASN A 287 -4.32 16.31 11.55
CA ASN A 287 -3.76 17.34 10.68
C ASN A 287 -2.58 16.83 9.84
N GLN A 288 -1.70 16.02 10.42
CA GLN A 288 -0.61 15.36 9.68
C GLN A 288 -1.16 14.39 8.62
N LEU A 289 -2.14 13.57 9.01
CA LEU A 289 -2.82 12.67 8.09
C LEU A 289 -3.45 13.42 6.91
N MET A 290 -4.23 14.47 7.18
CA MET A 290 -4.90 15.25 6.14
C MET A 290 -3.93 15.92 5.17
N ALA A 291 -2.79 16.42 5.67
CA ALA A 291 -1.73 16.97 4.83
C ALA A 291 -1.17 15.91 3.87
N ASP A 292 -0.90 14.72 4.38
CA ASP A 292 -0.37 13.62 3.57
C ASP A 292 -1.41 13.06 2.58
N VAL A 293 -2.67 12.92 3.00
CA VAL A 293 -3.78 12.49 2.10
C VAL A 293 -3.95 13.46 0.94
N ARG A 294 -3.91 14.78 1.19
CA ARG A 294 -4.00 15.79 0.14
C ARG A 294 -2.80 15.74 -0.81
N ALA A 295 -1.60 15.49 -0.30
CA ALA A 295 -0.42 15.29 -1.14
C ALA A 295 -0.58 14.05 -2.05
N GLN A 296 -1.06 12.93 -1.50
CA GLN A 296 -1.32 11.71 -2.29
C GLN A 296 -2.42 11.94 -3.33
N ALA A 297 -3.49 12.67 -2.97
CA ALA A 297 -4.54 13.04 -3.91
C ALA A 297 -4.02 13.91 -5.06
N ALA A 298 -3.09 14.82 -4.78
CA ALA A 298 -2.45 15.64 -5.81
C ALA A 298 -1.52 14.83 -6.72
N TYR A 299 -0.80 13.85 -6.19
CA TYR A 299 0.06 12.97 -7.00
C TYR A 299 -0.74 12.03 -7.89
N TYR A 300 -1.89 11.52 -7.40
CA TYR A 300 -2.68 10.48 -8.06
C TYR A 300 -4.18 10.85 -8.08
N PRO A 301 -4.56 11.89 -8.84
CA PRO A 301 -5.95 12.39 -8.83
C PRO A 301 -6.97 11.38 -9.38
N LEU A 302 -6.55 10.40 -10.15
CA LEU A 302 -7.42 9.37 -10.73
C LEU A 302 -7.49 8.08 -9.91
N PHE A 303 -6.72 7.97 -8.81
CA PHE A 303 -6.65 6.74 -8.04
C PHE A 303 -8.01 6.35 -7.46
N LEU A 304 -8.46 5.15 -7.81
CA LEU A 304 -9.76 4.57 -7.45
C LEU A 304 -10.95 5.49 -7.76
N GLN A 305 -10.83 6.42 -8.72
CA GLN A 305 -11.99 7.15 -9.18
C GLN A 305 -12.86 6.25 -10.07
N PRO A 306 -14.20 6.37 -10.01
CA PRO A 306 -15.08 5.63 -10.90
C PRO A 306 -14.72 5.91 -12.36
N ARG A 307 -14.72 4.88 -13.17
CA ARG A 307 -14.64 5.06 -14.63
C ARG A 307 -15.87 5.82 -15.10
N LEU A 308 -15.67 6.76 -15.98
CA LEU A 308 -16.78 7.36 -16.69
C LEU A 308 -17.40 6.31 -17.62
N PRO A 309 -18.74 6.27 -17.75
CA PRO A 309 -19.39 5.40 -18.71
C PRO A 309 -18.82 5.59 -20.13
N PRO A 310 -18.79 4.55 -20.96
CA PRO A 310 -18.41 4.70 -22.35
C PRO A 310 -19.29 5.77 -23.02
N GLY A 311 -18.66 6.83 -23.56
CA GLY A 311 -19.36 7.99 -24.14
C GLY A 311 -19.38 9.22 -23.23
N GLU A 312 -19.08 9.12 -21.95
CA GLU A 312 -18.85 10.25 -21.03
C GLU A 312 -17.35 10.51 -20.79
N GLU A 313 -16.49 9.79 -21.50
CA GLU A 313 -15.06 10.05 -21.42
C GLU A 313 -14.75 11.43 -22.02
N LEU A 314 -14.02 12.23 -21.26
CA LEU A 314 -13.52 13.50 -21.77
C LEU A 314 -12.67 13.26 -23.01
N THR A 315 -12.98 13.97 -24.08
CA THR A 315 -12.14 14.03 -25.27
C THR A 315 -10.72 14.49 -24.91
N PRO A 316 -9.71 14.24 -25.72
CA PRO A 316 -8.36 14.75 -25.48
C PRO A 316 -8.33 16.26 -25.24
N THR A 317 -9.17 17.01 -25.95
CA THR A 317 -9.32 18.47 -25.79
C THR A 317 -9.91 18.83 -24.43
N GLU A 318 -10.96 18.16 -23.99
CA GLU A 318 -11.59 18.39 -22.69
C GLU A 318 -10.67 18.02 -21.52
N ARG A 319 -9.89 16.93 -21.65
CA ARG A 319 -8.85 16.58 -20.65
C ARG A 319 -7.79 17.67 -20.53
N GLN A 320 -7.35 18.24 -21.65
CA GLN A 320 -6.36 19.30 -21.66
C GLN A 320 -6.91 20.59 -21.06
N ILE A 321 -8.17 20.93 -21.34
CA ILE A 321 -8.87 22.07 -20.74
C ILE A 321 -9.00 21.85 -19.22
N LEU A 322 -9.43 20.66 -18.78
CA LEU A 322 -9.56 20.32 -17.36
C LEU A 322 -8.21 20.42 -16.63
N TYR A 323 -7.14 19.91 -17.25
CA TYR A 323 -5.78 20.03 -16.69
C TYR A 323 -5.36 21.50 -16.49
N LEU A 324 -5.64 22.36 -17.46
CA LEU A 324 -5.33 23.78 -17.39
C LEU A 324 -6.21 24.52 -16.35
N LEU A 325 -7.49 24.14 -16.19
CA LEU A 325 -8.36 24.62 -15.13
C LEU A 325 -7.84 24.23 -13.74
N CYS A 326 -7.41 22.99 -13.56
CA CYS A 326 -6.79 22.52 -12.32
C CYS A 326 -5.45 23.22 -12.01
N ALA A 327 -4.81 23.80 -13.02
CA ALA A 327 -3.62 24.65 -12.88
C ALA A 327 -3.98 26.14 -12.71
N ASP A 328 -5.20 26.47 -12.26
CA ASP A 328 -5.74 27.82 -12.01
C ASP A 328 -5.65 28.78 -13.23
N LYS A 329 -5.69 28.22 -14.47
CA LYS A 329 -5.72 29.03 -15.68
C LYS A 329 -7.13 29.52 -15.97
N SER A 330 -7.24 30.80 -16.27
CA SER A 330 -8.51 31.39 -16.72
C SER A 330 -8.90 30.89 -18.11
N ASN A 331 -10.18 30.89 -18.45
CA ASN A 331 -10.67 30.50 -19.78
C ASN A 331 -9.97 31.27 -20.94
N ALA A 332 -9.55 32.52 -20.69
CA ALA A 332 -8.83 33.33 -21.66
C ALA A 332 -7.36 32.85 -21.85
N GLU A 333 -6.72 32.41 -20.79
CA GLU A 333 -5.37 31.82 -20.85
C GLU A 333 -5.41 30.44 -21.51
N ILE A 334 -6.42 29.62 -21.17
CA ILE A 334 -6.66 28.32 -21.80
C ILE A 334 -6.85 28.48 -23.30
N ALA A 335 -7.68 29.43 -23.72
CA ALA A 335 -7.91 29.72 -25.12
C ALA A 335 -6.60 30.09 -25.87
N ARG A 336 -5.72 30.84 -25.23
CA ARG A 336 -4.38 31.17 -25.75
C ARG A 336 -3.44 29.98 -25.84
N ILE A 337 -3.38 29.18 -24.77
CA ILE A 337 -2.50 28.01 -24.69
C ILE A 337 -2.89 26.96 -25.73
N MET A 338 -4.18 26.78 -25.96
CA MET A 338 -4.73 25.78 -26.85
C MET A 338 -4.94 26.28 -28.30
N ASP A 339 -4.53 27.50 -28.60
CA ASP A 339 -4.79 28.16 -29.87
C ASP A 339 -6.26 28.03 -30.30
N SER A 340 -7.17 28.27 -29.36
CA SER A 340 -8.61 28.10 -29.50
C SER A 340 -9.37 29.42 -29.24
N LYS A 341 -10.61 29.50 -29.71
CA LYS A 341 -11.45 30.66 -29.42
C LYS A 341 -12.03 30.58 -28.00
N LEU A 342 -12.09 31.71 -27.31
CA LEU A 342 -12.66 31.79 -25.94
C LEU A 342 -14.10 31.22 -25.84
N PRO A 343 -15.03 31.44 -26.82
CA PRO A 343 -16.34 30.78 -26.77
C PRO A 343 -16.26 29.26 -26.80
N THR A 344 -15.33 28.68 -27.58
CA THR A 344 -15.13 27.23 -27.68
C THR A 344 -14.68 26.65 -26.32
N VAL A 345 -13.69 27.30 -25.65
CA VAL A 345 -13.25 26.89 -24.30
C VAL A 345 -14.41 26.99 -23.29
N LYS A 346 -15.23 28.07 -23.36
CA LYS A 346 -16.40 28.19 -22.47
C LYS A 346 -17.41 27.07 -22.66
N THR A 347 -17.63 26.63 -23.90
CA THR A 347 -18.54 25.50 -24.20
C THR A 347 -18.05 24.19 -23.62
N HIS A 348 -16.74 23.95 -23.61
CA HIS A 348 -16.15 22.74 -22.97
C HIS A 348 -16.11 22.84 -21.45
N VAL A 349 -16.20 24.02 -20.85
CA VAL A 349 -16.16 24.24 -19.39
C VAL A 349 -17.57 24.24 -18.77
N SER A 350 -18.61 24.48 -19.57
CA SER A 350 -20.01 24.46 -19.13
C SER A 350 -20.60 23.05 -19.15
#